data_85ccc6549cddfb8d3705a99915690e04
#
_entry.id   85ccc6549cddfb8d3705a99915690e04
#
_cell.length_a   1.000
_cell.length_b   1.000
_cell.length_c   1.000
_cell.angle_alpha   90.00
_cell.angle_beta   90.00
_cell.angle_gamma   90.00
#
_symmetry.space_group_name_H-M   'P 1'
#
loop_
_entity.id
_entity.type
_entity.pdbx_description
1 polymer ?
#
loop_
_entity_poly.entity_id
_entity_poly.type
_entity_poly.pdbx_seq_one_letter_code
_entity_poly.pdbx_strand_id
1 'polypeptide(L)'
;MKINASEIRVGMLLEHKNDLWQVLKTQHVKPGKGGAFAQVEMKSVNKNTKLNERFRSSESVEKASLDEVNFNYSYEDENNYYFMNPKSFEQVQIKKDIVGEKGKLLMENLEVTISFYNENPIAIDLPNQVKCKIESTDAALKGQTVSSSYKPAVLDNGLNIQVPPFIESGDEIILDTRNFEYIKKI
;
A
#
# COMPACT_ATOMS: atom_id res chain seq x y z
N MET A 1 -18.05 -10.70 8.20
CA MET A 1 -18.01 -10.90 9.68
C MET A 1 -18.65 -9.70 10.36
N LYS A 2 -19.64 -9.92 11.26
CA LYS A 2 -20.33 -8.81 11.98
C LYS A 2 -19.50 -8.30 13.15
N ILE A 3 -19.34 -7.00 13.25
CA ILE A 3 -18.70 -6.28 14.35
C ILE A 3 -19.61 -5.15 14.81
N ASN A 4 -19.39 -4.62 16.02
CA ASN A 4 -20.08 -3.41 16.46
C ASN A 4 -19.42 -2.17 15.85
N ALA A 5 -20.20 -1.13 15.58
CA ALA A 5 -19.67 0.11 15.03
C ALA A 5 -18.60 0.78 15.93
N SER A 6 -18.63 0.49 17.22
CA SER A 6 -17.57 0.92 18.17
C SER A 6 -16.19 0.27 17.92
N GLU A 7 -16.16 -0.84 17.17
CA GLU A 7 -14.94 -1.58 16.84
C GLU A 7 -14.33 -1.16 15.51
N ILE A 8 -14.99 -0.27 14.76
CA ILE A 8 -14.47 0.24 13.47
C ILE A 8 -13.15 0.96 13.69
N ARG A 9 -12.16 0.65 12.85
CA ARG A 9 -10.83 1.28 12.83
C ARG A 9 -10.46 1.70 11.41
N VAL A 10 -9.60 2.69 11.31
CA VAL A 10 -9.02 3.14 10.04
C VAL A 10 -8.32 1.98 9.34
N GLY A 11 -8.51 1.87 8.04
CA GLY A 11 -7.98 0.78 7.21
C GLY A 11 -8.89 -0.44 7.09
N MET A 12 -9.90 -0.60 7.96
CA MET A 12 -10.87 -1.69 7.82
C MET A 12 -11.68 -1.57 6.53
N LEU A 13 -12.06 -2.72 5.99
CA LEU A 13 -13.00 -2.82 4.88
C LEU A 13 -14.38 -3.23 5.42
N LEU A 14 -15.39 -2.46 5.05
CA LEU A 14 -16.78 -2.67 5.45
C LEU A 14 -17.64 -2.90 4.21
N GLU A 15 -18.55 -3.86 4.31
CA GLU A 15 -19.64 -4.03 3.36
C GLU A 15 -20.79 -3.12 3.79
N HIS A 16 -21.14 -2.15 2.96
CA HIS A 16 -22.21 -1.21 3.25
C HIS A 16 -22.88 -0.74 1.96
N LYS A 17 -24.22 -0.70 1.94
CA LYS A 17 -25.02 -0.29 0.76
C LYS A 17 -24.60 -1.01 -0.54
N ASN A 18 -24.39 -2.31 -0.46
CA ASN A 18 -23.99 -3.18 -1.57
C ASN A 18 -22.68 -2.76 -2.26
N ASP A 19 -21.76 -2.19 -1.49
CA ASP A 19 -20.43 -1.81 -1.97
C ASP A 19 -19.38 -2.11 -0.88
N LEU A 20 -18.12 -2.18 -1.29
CA LEU A 20 -16.98 -2.36 -0.40
C LEU A 20 -16.33 -1.02 -0.11
N TRP A 21 -16.19 -0.70 1.17
CA TRP A 21 -15.72 0.59 1.65
C TRP A 21 -14.49 0.46 2.53
N GLN A 22 -13.45 1.20 2.23
CA GLN A 22 -12.28 1.35 3.10
C GLN A 22 -12.48 2.52 4.05
N VAL A 23 -12.31 2.27 5.35
CA VAL A 23 -12.41 3.29 6.39
C VAL A 23 -11.19 4.20 6.33
N LEU A 24 -11.39 5.48 6.06
CA LEU A 24 -10.35 6.51 6.04
C LEU A 24 -10.18 7.20 7.40
N LYS A 25 -11.33 7.50 8.06
CA LYS A 25 -11.36 8.13 9.38
C LYS A 25 -12.51 7.57 10.19
N THR A 26 -12.32 7.50 11.50
CA THR A 26 -13.38 7.16 12.45
C THR A 26 -13.26 8.04 13.69
N GLN A 27 -14.39 8.54 14.16
CA GLN A 27 -14.49 9.34 15.36
C GLN A 27 -15.64 8.81 16.22
N HIS A 28 -15.33 8.42 17.46
CA HIS A 28 -16.32 7.99 18.43
C HIS A 28 -16.80 9.21 19.25
N VAL A 29 -18.10 9.48 19.20
CA VAL A 29 -18.72 10.59 19.91
C VAL A 29 -19.64 10.03 20.96
N LYS A 30 -19.42 10.47 22.22
CA LYS A 30 -20.30 10.19 23.37
C LYS A 30 -20.94 11.49 23.82
N PRO A 31 -22.11 11.86 23.29
CA PRO A 31 -22.81 13.06 23.75
C PRO A 31 -23.27 12.87 25.21
N GLY A 32 -23.33 13.96 25.97
CA GLY A 32 -23.77 13.93 27.37
C GLY A 32 -25.23 13.49 27.57
N LYS A 33 -26.08 13.66 26.55
CA LYS A 33 -27.45 13.12 26.45
C LYS A 33 -27.60 12.45 25.09
N GLY A 34 -28.01 11.18 25.07
CA GLY A 34 -28.18 10.36 23.87
C GLY A 34 -27.18 9.21 23.74
N GLY A 35 -27.40 8.33 22.77
CA GLY A 35 -26.56 7.17 22.53
C GLY A 35 -25.23 7.55 21.87
N ALA A 36 -24.16 6.84 22.22
CA ALA A 36 -22.87 6.97 21.56
C ALA A 36 -22.95 6.54 20.09
N PHE A 37 -22.19 7.20 19.23
CA PHE A 37 -22.12 6.88 17.81
C PHE A 37 -20.69 6.98 17.27
N ALA A 38 -20.44 6.26 16.18
CA ALA A 38 -19.23 6.35 15.36
C ALA A 38 -19.54 7.13 14.08
N GLN A 39 -18.78 8.18 13.84
CA GLN A 39 -18.80 8.88 12.55
C GLN A 39 -17.65 8.36 11.73
N VAL A 40 -17.94 7.81 10.56
CA VAL A 40 -16.98 7.08 9.73
C VAL A 40 -16.92 7.70 8.35
N GLU A 41 -15.75 8.19 7.98
CA GLU A 41 -15.43 8.55 6.59
C GLU A 41 -14.82 7.36 5.90
N MET A 42 -15.38 6.95 4.79
CA MET A 42 -14.92 5.80 4.01
C MET A 42 -14.92 6.10 2.52
N LYS A 43 -14.12 5.34 1.80
CA LYS A 43 -13.95 5.44 0.35
C LYS A 43 -14.34 4.12 -0.29
N SER A 44 -15.18 4.17 -1.33
CA SER A 44 -15.49 2.98 -2.12
C SER A 44 -14.23 2.44 -2.80
N VAL A 45 -13.99 1.15 -2.65
CA VAL A 45 -12.88 0.45 -3.31
C VAL A 45 -13.12 0.40 -4.82
N ASN A 46 -14.39 0.23 -5.25
CA ASN A 46 -14.76 0.03 -6.65
C ASN A 46 -14.96 1.34 -7.42
N LYS A 47 -15.55 2.36 -6.77
CA LYS A 47 -16.03 3.59 -7.45
C LYS A 47 -15.21 4.83 -7.16
N ASN A 48 -14.23 4.73 -6.26
CA ASN A 48 -13.39 5.85 -5.83
C ASN A 48 -14.16 7.04 -5.20
N THR A 49 -15.43 6.86 -4.82
CA THR A 49 -16.27 7.87 -4.17
C THR A 49 -16.10 7.83 -2.67
N LYS A 50 -16.29 8.95 -2.00
CA LYS A 50 -16.27 9.06 -0.53
C LYS A 50 -17.67 9.08 0.05
N LEU A 51 -17.83 8.48 1.22
CA LEU A 51 -19.07 8.46 1.99
C LEU A 51 -18.75 8.77 3.47
N ASN A 52 -19.54 9.66 4.05
CA ASN A 52 -19.56 9.87 5.49
C ASN A 52 -20.84 9.24 6.05
N GLU A 53 -20.69 8.28 6.94
CA GLU A 53 -21.83 7.58 7.55
C GLU A 53 -21.73 7.64 9.08
N ARG A 54 -22.89 7.64 9.72
CA ARG A 54 -23.01 7.69 11.16
C ARG A 54 -23.69 6.42 11.65
N PHE A 55 -22.97 5.61 12.39
CA PHE A 55 -23.45 4.37 13.00
C PHE A 55 -23.66 4.55 14.50
N ARG A 56 -24.74 4.00 15.05
CA ARG A 56 -24.85 3.89 16.52
C ARG A 56 -23.75 2.95 17.03
N SER A 57 -23.15 3.23 18.19
CA SER A 57 -22.03 2.42 18.71
C SER A 57 -22.36 0.94 18.86
N SER A 58 -23.63 0.61 19.13
CA SER A 58 -24.15 -0.75 19.25
C SER A 58 -24.65 -1.32 17.92
N GLU A 59 -24.63 -0.56 16.83
CA GLU A 59 -25.06 -1.00 15.53
C GLU A 59 -24.09 -2.05 14.96
N SER A 60 -24.65 -3.12 14.40
CA SER A 60 -23.86 -4.17 13.77
C SER A 60 -23.51 -3.77 12.34
N VAL A 61 -22.24 -3.78 12.01
CA VAL A 61 -21.70 -3.52 10.66
C VAL A 61 -20.99 -4.77 10.14
N GLU A 62 -21.04 -4.97 8.84
CA GLU A 62 -20.39 -6.11 8.19
C GLU A 62 -18.95 -5.74 7.84
N LYS A 63 -17.99 -6.35 8.54
CA LYS A 63 -16.56 -6.27 8.17
C LYS A 63 -16.30 -7.28 7.06
N ALA A 64 -15.75 -6.84 5.93
CA ALA A 64 -15.36 -7.73 4.84
C ALA A 64 -14.21 -8.66 5.28
N SER A 65 -14.30 -9.92 4.88
CA SER A 65 -13.20 -10.87 4.98
C SER A 65 -12.44 -10.85 3.68
N LEU A 66 -11.12 -10.76 3.77
CA LEU A 66 -10.21 -10.83 2.63
C LEU A 66 -9.45 -12.14 2.67
N ASP A 67 -9.28 -12.72 1.50
CA ASP A 67 -8.38 -13.84 1.29
C ASP A 67 -7.03 -13.31 0.81
N GLU A 68 -5.98 -13.52 1.57
CA GLU A 68 -4.62 -13.10 1.25
C GLU A 68 -3.84 -14.28 0.68
N VAL A 69 -3.32 -14.11 -0.53
CA VAL A 69 -2.58 -15.17 -1.24
C VAL A 69 -1.28 -14.61 -1.79
N ASN A 70 -0.20 -15.38 -1.67
CA ASN A 70 1.10 -15.01 -2.21
C ASN A 70 1.20 -15.35 -3.68
N PHE A 71 1.71 -14.40 -4.44
CA PHE A 71 2.00 -14.48 -5.87
C PHE A 71 3.39 -13.94 -6.17
N ASN A 72 3.96 -14.36 -7.29
CA ASN A 72 5.19 -13.80 -7.82
C ASN A 72 4.85 -12.88 -9.01
N TYR A 73 5.47 -11.71 -9.05
CA TYR A 73 5.37 -10.83 -10.20
C TYR A 73 5.99 -11.49 -11.43
N SER A 74 5.31 -11.39 -12.57
CA SER A 74 5.76 -11.97 -13.84
C SER A 74 6.12 -10.91 -14.86
N TYR A 75 5.15 -10.10 -15.30
CA TYR A 75 5.34 -9.07 -16.33
C TYR A 75 4.22 -8.02 -16.24
N GLU A 76 4.30 -7.01 -17.10
CA GLU A 76 3.28 -5.97 -17.25
C GLU A 76 2.92 -5.72 -18.72
N ASP A 77 1.73 -5.19 -18.94
CA ASP A 77 1.31 -4.55 -20.18
C ASP A 77 1.00 -3.05 -19.96
N GLU A 78 0.33 -2.41 -20.90
CA GLU A 78 -0.02 -0.98 -20.79
C GLU A 78 -0.87 -0.67 -19.56
N ASN A 79 -1.79 -1.57 -19.17
CA ASN A 79 -2.83 -1.30 -18.18
C ASN A 79 -2.72 -2.14 -16.92
N ASN A 80 -2.03 -3.27 -16.97
CA ASN A 80 -2.04 -4.28 -15.91
C ASN A 80 -0.65 -4.78 -15.57
N TYR A 81 -0.53 -5.25 -14.32
CA TYR A 81 0.54 -6.12 -13.84
C TYR A 81 0.03 -7.56 -13.76
N TYR A 82 0.87 -8.52 -14.11
CA TYR A 82 0.56 -9.95 -14.11
C TYR A 82 1.37 -10.67 -13.05
N PHE A 83 0.69 -11.49 -12.27
CA PHE A 83 1.27 -12.25 -11.16
C PHE A 83 0.91 -13.73 -11.31
N MET A 84 1.80 -14.60 -10.89
CA MET A 84 1.62 -16.05 -10.94
C MET A 84 1.70 -16.65 -9.55
N ASN A 85 0.74 -17.49 -9.20
CA ASN A 85 0.79 -18.24 -7.96
C ASN A 85 1.90 -19.32 -8.07
N PRO A 86 2.91 -19.34 -7.17
CA PRO A 86 4.02 -20.28 -7.28
C PRO A 86 3.64 -21.74 -7.04
N LYS A 87 2.45 -22.02 -6.50
CA LYS A 87 1.95 -23.37 -6.18
C LYS A 87 0.94 -23.88 -7.20
N SER A 88 -0.07 -23.07 -7.53
CA SER A 88 -1.14 -23.48 -8.45
C SER A 88 -0.86 -23.12 -9.90
N PHE A 89 0.14 -22.23 -10.16
CA PHE A 89 0.45 -21.65 -11.46
C PHE A 89 -0.69 -20.84 -12.09
N GLU A 90 -1.69 -20.51 -11.28
CA GLU A 90 -2.75 -19.60 -11.69
C GLU A 90 -2.22 -18.20 -11.86
N GLN A 91 -2.64 -17.54 -12.94
CA GLN A 91 -2.26 -16.18 -13.25
C GLN A 91 -3.39 -15.22 -12.88
N VAL A 92 -3.04 -14.12 -12.24
CA VAL A 92 -3.95 -13.03 -11.93
C VAL A 92 -3.41 -11.73 -12.51
N GLN A 93 -4.32 -10.87 -12.98
CA GLN A 93 -3.98 -9.52 -13.44
C GLN A 93 -4.54 -8.48 -12.48
N ILE A 94 -3.77 -7.42 -12.23
CA ILE A 94 -4.16 -6.29 -11.40
C ILE A 94 -3.92 -5.00 -12.19
N LYS A 95 -4.92 -4.13 -12.22
CA LYS A 95 -4.81 -2.83 -12.88
C LYS A 95 -3.72 -1.97 -12.25
N LYS A 96 -2.96 -1.26 -13.08
CA LYS A 96 -1.90 -0.34 -12.63
C LYS A 96 -2.42 0.72 -11.64
N ASP A 97 -3.66 1.17 -11.78
CA ASP A 97 -4.28 2.12 -10.88
C ASP A 97 -4.46 1.60 -9.44
N ILE A 98 -4.64 0.29 -9.26
CA ILE A 98 -4.75 -0.36 -7.94
C ILE A 98 -3.38 -0.42 -7.27
N VAL A 99 -2.34 -0.72 -8.02
CA VAL A 99 -0.96 -0.87 -7.52
C VAL A 99 -0.33 0.51 -7.25
N GLY A 100 -0.60 1.49 -8.13
CA GLY A 100 -0.06 2.84 -8.03
C GLY A 100 1.46 2.87 -8.18
N GLU A 101 2.13 3.82 -7.50
CA GLU A 101 3.58 4.00 -7.59
C GLU A 101 4.41 2.80 -7.10
N LYS A 102 3.85 1.97 -6.24
CA LYS A 102 4.51 0.72 -5.80
C LYS A 102 4.82 -0.22 -6.98
N GLY A 103 4.09 -0.09 -8.09
CA GLY A 103 4.33 -0.86 -9.31
C GLY A 103 5.73 -0.72 -9.85
N LYS A 104 6.37 0.43 -9.69
CA LYS A 104 7.76 0.68 -10.09
C LYS A 104 8.79 -0.16 -9.31
N LEU A 105 8.40 -0.68 -8.14
CA LEU A 105 9.24 -1.56 -7.33
C LEU A 105 9.09 -3.05 -7.68
N LEU A 106 8.18 -3.39 -8.59
CA LEU A 106 7.99 -4.76 -9.03
C LEU A 106 9.19 -5.21 -9.87
N MET A 107 9.79 -6.30 -9.45
CA MET A 107 10.90 -6.95 -10.15
C MET A 107 10.51 -8.40 -10.44
N GLU A 108 11.04 -8.96 -11.51
CA GLU A 108 10.78 -10.34 -11.91
C GLU A 108 10.95 -11.31 -10.73
N ASN A 109 9.96 -12.16 -10.52
CA ASN A 109 9.86 -13.11 -9.40
C ASN A 109 9.75 -12.49 -8.00
N LEU A 110 9.51 -11.18 -7.87
CA LEU A 110 9.23 -10.59 -6.56
C LEU A 110 7.96 -11.20 -5.96
N GLU A 111 8.07 -11.77 -4.77
CA GLU A 111 6.92 -12.27 -4.02
C GLU A 111 6.13 -11.10 -3.44
N VAL A 112 4.83 -11.12 -3.68
CA VAL A 112 3.86 -10.13 -3.19
C VAL A 112 2.67 -10.83 -2.57
N THR A 113 1.94 -10.16 -1.69
CA THR A 113 0.67 -10.63 -1.16
C THR A 113 -0.47 -9.90 -1.84
N ILE A 114 -1.40 -10.64 -2.44
CA ILE A 114 -2.59 -10.07 -3.08
C ILE A 114 -3.80 -10.39 -2.21
N SER A 115 -4.57 -9.35 -1.89
CA SER A 115 -5.81 -9.45 -1.13
C SER A 115 -7.00 -9.52 -2.09
N PHE A 116 -7.82 -10.56 -1.91
CA PHE A 116 -9.02 -10.81 -2.69
C PHE A 116 -10.28 -10.58 -1.87
N TYR A 117 -11.27 -10.03 -2.52
CA TYR A 117 -12.64 -9.97 -2.02
C TYR A 117 -13.57 -10.55 -3.08
N ASN A 118 -14.30 -11.63 -2.73
CA ASN A 118 -15.14 -12.38 -3.67
C ASN A 118 -14.39 -12.71 -4.98
N GLU A 119 -13.20 -13.31 -4.85
CA GLU A 119 -12.32 -13.72 -5.96
C GLU A 119 -11.73 -12.54 -6.80
N ASN A 120 -12.10 -11.30 -6.48
CA ASN A 120 -11.54 -10.13 -7.17
C ASN A 120 -10.34 -9.56 -6.40
N PRO A 121 -9.20 -9.32 -7.06
CA PRO A 121 -8.05 -8.70 -6.44
C PRO A 121 -8.35 -7.21 -6.17
N ILE A 122 -8.19 -6.77 -4.93
CA ILE A 122 -8.50 -5.41 -4.50
C ILE A 122 -7.31 -4.62 -3.94
N ALA A 123 -6.28 -5.32 -3.51
CA ALA A 123 -5.06 -4.71 -3.00
C ALA A 123 -3.85 -5.62 -3.22
N ILE A 124 -2.68 -5.01 -3.22
CA ILE A 124 -1.38 -5.68 -3.29
C ILE A 124 -0.45 -5.10 -2.23
N ASP A 125 0.22 -5.98 -1.51
CA ASP A 125 1.25 -5.65 -0.56
C ASP A 125 2.59 -6.24 -1.00
N LEU A 126 3.58 -5.35 -1.16
CA LEU A 126 4.96 -5.71 -1.44
C LEU A 126 5.68 -6.07 -0.15
N PRO A 127 6.81 -6.83 -0.20
CA PRO A 127 7.70 -6.95 0.94
C PRO A 127 8.09 -5.59 1.48
N ASN A 128 8.24 -5.45 2.80
CA ASN A 128 8.58 -4.18 3.42
C ASN A 128 9.88 -3.57 2.91
N GLN A 129 10.76 -4.39 2.35
CA GLN A 129 12.06 -4.00 1.85
C GLN A 129 12.32 -4.65 0.50
N VAL A 130 12.85 -3.85 -0.43
CA VAL A 130 13.29 -4.31 -1.75
C VAL A 130 14.69 -3.80 -2.05
N LYS A 131 15.42 -4.58 -2.85
CA LYS A 131 16.72 -4.18 -3.36
C LYS A 131 16.53 -3.34 -4.61
N CYS A 132 17.20 -2.19 -4.68
CA CYS A 132 17.18 -1.30 -5.83
C CYS A 132 18.61 -0.86 -6.17
N LYS A 133 18.81 -0.44 -7.41
CA LYS A 133 20.08 0.11 -7.87
C LYS A 133 19.95 1.61 -8.13
N ILE A 134 20.96 2.36 -7.72
CA ILE A 134 21.04 3.78 -8.04
C ILE A 134 21.48 3.96 -9.48
N GLU A 135 20.60 4.51 -10.32
CA GLU A 135 20.93 4.86 -11.71
C GLU A 135 21.76 6.12 -11.77
N SER A 136 21.29 7.18 -11.10
CA SER A 136 22.00 8.46 -11.07
C SER A 136 21.80 9.18 -9.74
N THR A 137 22.83 9.92 -9.32
CA THR A 137 22.79 10.82 -8.17
C THR A 137 23.94 11.83 -8.31
N ASP A 138 23.86 12.93 -7.57
CA ASP A 138 24.96 13.88 -7.50
C ASP A 138 26.24 13.23 -6.95
N ALA A 139 27.40 13.75 -7.37
CA ALA A 139 28.70 13.25 -6.91
C ALA A 139 28.80 13.29 -5.38
N ALA A 140 29.46 12.29 -4.82
CA ALA A 140 29.75 12.26 -3.39
C ALA A 140 30.73 13.38 -3.06
N LEU A 141 30.30 14.35 -2.25
CA LEU A 141 31.17 15.42 -1.77
C LEU A 141 32.08 14.89 -0.65
N LYS A 142 33.35 14.67 -0.95
CA LYS A 142 34.36 14.29 0.05
C LYS A 142 34.60 15.49 1.00
N GLY A 143 34.38 15.28 2.30
CA GLY A 143 34.76 16.25 3.34
C GLY A 143 33.62 17.03 4.01
N GLN A 144 32.35 16.75 3.73
CA GLN A 144 31.27 17.31 4.54
C GLN A 144 31.02 16.42 5.75
N THR A 145 31.02 17.05 6.91
CA THR A 145 30.73 16.43 8.21
C THR A 145 29.29 15.90 8.27
N VAL A 146 29.02 14.99 9.19
CA VAL A 146 27.83 14.18 9.45
C VAL A 146 26.48 14.92 9.52
N SER A 147 26.43 16.22 9.32
CA SER A 147 25.21 17.04 9.25
C SER A 147 24.75 17.35 7.83
N SER A 148 25.28 16.66 6.83
CA SER A 148 24.92 16.92 5.44
C SER A 148 23.53 16.35 5.12
N SER A 149 22.71 17.22 4.53
CA SER A 149 21.38 16.91 4.02
C SER A 149 21.44 15.74 3.03
N TYR A 150 20.42 14.90 3.04
CA TYR A 150 20.20 13.89 2.01
C TYR A 150 20.24 14.56 0.63
N LYS A 151 20.68 13.82 -0.37
CA LYS A 151 20.72 14.26 -1.77
C LYS A 151 19.77 13.48 -2.64
N PRO A 152 19.25 14.05 -3.74
CA PRO A 152 18.36 13.34 -4.66
C PRO A 152 19.11 12.23 -5.40
N ALA A 153 18.44 11.12 -5.61
CA ALA A 153 18.89 10.02 -6.44
C ALA A 153 17.74 9.45 -7.25
N VAL A 154 18.05 8.96 -8.44
CA VAL A 154 17.11 8.24 -9.31
C VAL A 154 17.48 6.77 -9.29
N LEU A 155 16.50 5.92 -9.05
CA LEU A 155 16.65 4.48 -9.12
C LEU A 155 16.52 3.99 -10.58
N ASP A 156 17.03 2.80 -10.87
CA ASP A 156 16.93 2.14 -12.17
C ASP A 156 15.48 1.89 -12.65
N ASN A 157 14.53 1.92 -11.73
CA ASN A 157 13.09 1.85 -12.02
C ASN A 157 12.42 3.23 -12.18
N GLY A 158 13.19 4.32 -12.21
CA GLY A 158 12.71 5.69 -12.41
C GLY A 158 12.09 6.37 -11.18
N LEU A 159 12.20 5.76 -9.98
CA LEU A 159 11.79 6.42 -8.75
C LEU A 159 12.84 7.43 -8.29
N ASN A 160 12.36 8.59 -7.82
CA ASN A 160 13.20 9.61 -7.17
C ASN A 160 13.12 9.42 -5.67
N ILE A 161 14.28 9.27 -5.04
CA ILE A 161 14.40 9.11 -3.58
C ILE A 161 15.46 10.07 -3.02
N GLN A 162 15.50 10.17 -1.70
CA GLN A 162 16.56 10.86 -0.99
C GLN A 162 17.54 9.85 -0.39
N VAL A 163 18.82 10.06 -0.62
CA VAL A 163 19.90 9.17 -0.14
C VAL A 163 20.98 9.94 0.61
N PRO A 164 21.72 9.28 1.51
CA PRO A 164 22.88 9.89 2.15
C PRO A 164 23.95 10.37 1.16
N PRO A 165 24.78 11.36 1.53
CA PRO A 165 25.78 11.96 0.62
C PRO A 165 26.83 11.01 0.06
N PHE A 166 27.11 9.90 0.77
CA PHE A 166 28.12 8.91 0.39
C PHE A 166 27.67 7.90 -0.66
N ILE A 167 26.37 7.91 -1.01
CA ILE A 167 25.82 7.03 -2.05
C ILE A 167 26.26 7.52 -3.42
N GLU A 168 26.65 6.58 -4.28
CA GLU A 168 27.12 6.83 -5.64
C GLU A 168 26.24 6.15 -6.68
N SER A 169 26.30 6.61 -7.93
CA SER A 169 25.64 5.93 -9.04
C SER A 169 26.22 4.53 -9.21
N GLY A 170 25.35 3.54 -9.42
CA GLY A 170 25.69 2.13 -9.50
C GLY A 170 25.61 1.38 -8.18
N ASP A 171 25.48 2.09 -7.05
CA ASP A 171 25.31 1.45 -5.74
C ASP A 171 24.00 0.69 -5.64
N GLU A 172 24.05 -0.43 -4.92
CA GLU A 172 22.86 -1.20 -4.57
C GLU A 172 22.42 -0.86 -3.14
N ILE A 173 21.13 -0.64 -2.97
CA ILE A 173 20.54 -0.21 -1.71
C ILE A 173 19.34 -1.06 -1.35
N ILE A 174 18.98 -1.04 -0.08
CA ILE A 174 17.67 -1.48 0.41
C ILE A 174 16.77 -0.27 0.59
N LEU A 175 15.57 -0.37 0.02
CA LEU A 175 14.50 0.63 0.09
C LEU A 175 13.34 0.10 0.93
N ASP A 176 12.75 0.94 1.77
CA ASP A 176 11.46 0.66 2.42
C ASP A 176 10.32 0.93 1.41
N THR A 177 9.50 -0.09 1.14
CA THR A 177 8.43 -0.02 0.13
C THR A 177 7.20 0.78 0.59
N ARG A 178 7.08 1.09 1.88
CA ARG A 178 5.94 1.78 2.47
C ARG A 178 5.99 3.28 2.28
N ASN A 179 7.21 3.85 2.35
CA ASN A 179 7.46 5.29 2.29
C ASN A 179 8.51 5.68 1.24
N PHE A 180 9.09 4.69 0.52
CA PHE A 180 10.14 4.86 -0.48
C PHE A 180 11.42 5.48 0.09
N GLU A 181 11.75 5.15 1.33
CA GLU A 181 12.93 5.68 2.00
C GLU A 181 14.12 4.72 1.93
N TYR A 182 15.30 5.31 1.80
CA TYR A 182 16.56 4.59 1.90
C TYR A 182 16.73 3.98 3.29
N ILE A 183 17.12 2.70 3.35
CA ILE A 183 17.44 2.01 4.61
C ILE A 183 18.94 1.84 4.77
N LYS A 184 19.61 1.22 3.80
CA LYS A 184 21.04 0.94 3.84
C LYS A 184 21.61 0.63 2.46
N LYS A 185 22.92 0.80 2.31
CA LYS A 185 23.71 0.30 1.18
C LYS A 185 24.02 -1.18 1.39
N ILE A 186 24.07 -1.97 0.30
CA ILE A 186 24.47 -3.36 0.30
C ILE A 186 25.97 -3.49 0.01
#